data_9664093d9325154569c39dd73b59e769
#
_entry.id   9664093d9325154569c39dd73b59e769
#
_cell.length_a   1.000
_cell.length_b   1.000
_cell.length_c   1.000
_cell.angle_alpha   90.00
_cell.angle_beta   90.00
_cell.angle_gamma   90.00
#
_symmetry.space_group_name_H-M   'P 1'
#
loop_
_entity.id
_entity.type
_entity.pdbx_description
1 polymer ?
#
loop_
_entity_poly.entity_id
_entity_poly.type
_entity_poly.pdbx_seq_one_letter_code
_entity_poly.pdbx_strand_id
1 'polypeptide(L)'
;LTDDQQKQEISDKIIVELSRQAAVLPLQEDDELAIDWLNGRRTPDANQLLTASLTGLNLGTTAPHIFKAWVEATCFGAKAIADRFVSEGIPVKGLIGLGGVAKKSPYIMQTMADVMNMPIRIHKSEQTCAAGAAMFAATAAGIYSKVEDAMNAMGQGFDAEYYPNKANVALYAKRYEQYKALGRFIES
;
A
#
# COMPACT_ATOMS: atom_id res chain seq x y z
N LEU A 1 -34.90 7.93 1.82
CA LEU A 1 -33.90 6.91 2.20
C LEU A 1 -33.96 6.71 3.71
N THR A 2 -33.85 5.46 4.19
CA THR A 2 -33.68 5.19 5.62
C THR A 2 -32.27 5.62 6.07
N ASP A 3 -32.09 5.86 7.39
CA ASP A 3 -30.77 6.23 7.95
C ASP A 3 -29.67 5.21 7.58
N ASP A 4 -29.98 3.93 7.57
CA ASP A 4 -29.04 2.87 7.19
C ASP A 4 -28.72 2.87 5.69
N GLN A 5 -29.66 3.21 4.83
CA GLN A 5 -29.40 3.37 3.39
C GLN A 5 -28.51 4.56 3.11
N GLN A 6 -28.69 5.67 3.82
CA GLN A 6 -27.82 6.85 3.71
C GLN A 6 -26.40 6.55 4.20
N LYS A 7 -26.25 5.86 5.33
CA LYS A 7 -24.95 5.44 5.86
C LYS A 7 -24.20 4.53 4.87
N GLN A 8 -24.91 3.57 4.28
CA GLN A 8 -24.30 2.67 3.29
C GLN A 8 -23.86 3.44 2.04
N GLU A 9 -24.70 4.34 1.52
CA GLU A 9 -24.35 5.15 0.34
C GLU A 9 -23.13 6.05 0.60
N ILE A 10 -23.03 6.66 1.79
CA ILE A 10 -21.88 7.45 2.19
C ILE A 10 -20.64 6.55 2.29
N SER A 11 -20.74 5.39 2.95
CA SER A 11 -19.66 4.44 3.12
C SER A 11 -19.09 3.98 1.77
N ASP A 12 -19.93 3.71 0.78
CA ASP A 12 -19.52 3.25 -0.54
C ASP A 12 -18.80 4.33 -1.37
N LYS A 13 -19.14 5.60 -1.14
CA LYS A 13 -18.64 6.73 -1.93
C LYS A 13 -17.47 7.48 -1.30
N ILE A 14 -17.35 7.48 0.04
CA ILE A 14 -16.42 8.35 0.75
C ILE A 14 -14.95 8.09 0.37
N ILE A 15 -14.55 6.85 0.28
CA ILE A 15 -13.15 6.49 -0.04
C ILE A 15 -12.81 6.85 -1.49
N VAL A 16 -13.75 6.68 -2.40
CA VAL A 16 -13.58 7.04 -3.82
C VAL A 16 -13.39 8.56 -3.95
N GLU A 17 -14.24 9.33 -3.27
CA GLU A 17 -14.18 10.79 -3.32
C GLU A 17 -12.93 11.35 -2.61
N LEU A 18 -12.57 10.82 -1.45
CA LEU A 18 -11.33 11.18 -0.76
C LEU A 18 -10.09 10.85 -1.61
N SER A 19 -10.06 9.69 -2.27
CA SER A 19 -8.98 9.31 -3.17
C SER A 19 -8.86 10.29 -4.35
N ARG A 20 -10.00 10.68 -4.94
CA ARG A 20 -10.05 11.64 -6.05
C ARG A 20 -9.54 13.03 -5.63
N GLN A 21 -9.95 13.51 -4.44
CA GLN A 21 -9.51 14.79 -3.91
C GLN A 21 -8.04 14.76 -3.47
N ALA A 22 -7.60 13.70 -2.81
CA ALA A 22 -6.21 13.54 -2.40
C ALA A 22 -5.25 13.48 -3.60
N ALA A 23 -5.67 12.87 -4.70
CA ALA A 23 -4.84 12.73 -5.91
C ALA A 23 -4.46 14.06 -6.58
N VAL A 24 -5.21 15.13 -6.32
CA VAL A 24 -4.95 16.47 -6.87
C VAL A 24 -4.27 17.41 -5.88
N LEU A 25 -4.09 16.98 -4.62
CA LEU A 25 -3.33 17.75 -3.65
C LEU A 25 -1.83 17.77 -4.04
N PRO A 26 -1.17 18.91 -3.90
CA PRO A 26 0.28 18.96 -4.07
C PRO A 26 0.96 18.04 -3.03
N LEU A 27 2.11 17.50 -3.39
CA LEU A 27 2.98 16.79 -2.46
C LEU A 27 4.03 17.76 -1.93
N GLN A 28 4.04 17.99 -0.60
CA GLN A 28 4.98 18.88 0.07
C GLN A 28 5.70 18.13 1.20
N GLU A 29 6.88 18.64 1.59
CA GLU A 29 7.70 18.01 2.62
C GLU A 29 7.05 18.12 4.01
N ASP A 30 6.32 19.19 4.26
CA ASP A 30 5.66 19.56 5.51
C ASP A 30 4.16 19.23 5.56
N ASP A 31 3.65 18.45 4.60
CA ASP A 31 2.29 17.92 4.67
C ASP A 31 2.06 17.10 5.94
N GLU A 32 0.80 16.92 6.32
CA GLU A 32 0.41 16.06 7.44
C GLU A 32 1.08 14.68 7.32
N LEU A 33 1.54 14.16 8.47
CA LEU A 33 2.23 12.88 8.54
C LEU A 33 1.51 11.96 9.52
N ALA A 34 1.27 10.72 9.12
CA ALA A 34 0.64 9.71 9.96
C ALA A 34 1.55 8.52 10.21
N ILE A 35 1.28 7.80 11.30
CA ILE A 35 1.77 6.45 11.60
C ILE A 35 0.57 5.52 11.64
N ASP A 36 0.54 4.51 10.80
CA ASP A 36 -0.61 3.63 10.54
C ASP A 36 -0.77 2.46 11.53
N TRP A 37 -0.20 2.57 12.74
CA TRP A 37 -0.28 1.52 13.77
C TRP A 37 -1.61 1.52 14.54
N LEU A 38 -2.72 1.53 13.80
CA LEU A 38 -4.08 1.57 14.36
C LEU A 38 -4.41 0.35 15.26
N ASN A 39 -3.73 -0.76 15.03
CA ASN A 39 -3.85 -1.98 15.82
C ASN A 39 -2.44 -2.51 16.18
N GLY A 40 -1.58 -1.63 16.66
CA GLY A 40 -0.18 -1.90 16.90
C GLY A 40 0.67 -1.95 15.64
N ARG A 41 1.99 -1.85 15.79
CA ARG A 41 2.92 -2.09 14.69
C ARG A 41 2.99 -3.59 14.37
N ARG A 42 2.85 -3.93 13.11
CA ARG A 42 2.98 -5.29 12.59
C ARG A 42 4.42 -5.58 12.18
N THR A 43 4.66 -5.84 10.95
CA THR A 43 5.95 -6.14 10.33
C THR A 43 6.59 -4.87 9.80
N PRO A 44 7.92 -4.69 9.88
CA PRO A 44 8.88 -5.42 10.72
C PRO A 44 8.77 -5.01 12.20
N ASP A 45 9.43 -5.77 13.07
CA ASP A 45 9.59 -5.43 14.50
C ASP A 45 8.25 -5.22 15.24
N ALA A 46 7.39 -6.26 15.19
CA ALA A 46 6.03 -6.22 15.74
C ALA A 46 6.00 -5.78 17.21
N ASN A 47 5.17 -4.75 17.49
CA ASN A 47 4.86 -4.30 18.83
C ASN A 47 3.39 -3.82 18.88
N GLN A 48 2.53 -4.61 19.48
CA GLN A 48 1.08 -4.33 19.52
C GLN A 48 0.69 -3.30 20.59
N LEU A 49 1.61 -2.84 21.41
CA LEU A 49 1.37 -1.78 22.40
C LEU A 49 1.47 -0.38 21.80
N LEU A 50 2.07 -0.25 20.63
CA LEU A 50 2.19 1.02 19.92
C LEU A 50 0.86 1.41 19.29
N THR A 51 0.65 2.71 19.16
CA THR A 51 -0.59 3.28 18.62
C THR A 51 -0.32 4.18 17.41
N ALA A 52 -1.34 4.37 16.61
CA ALA A 52 -1.31 5.28 15.49
C ALA A 52 -1.15 6.74 15.95
N SER A 53 -0.62 7.57 15.05
CA SER A 53 -0.46 9.00 15.29
C SER A 53 -0.69 9.79 14.00
N LEU A 54 -1.12 11.02 14.17
CA LEU A 54 -1.26 12.00 13.09
C LEU A 54 -0.70 13.35 13.58
N THR A 55 0.18 13.97 12.80
CA THR A 55 0.84 15.23 13.15
C THR A 55 0.85 16.19 11.96
N GLY A 56 1.24 17.45 12.19
CA GLY A 56 1.29 18.48 11.13
C GLY A 56 -0.05 19.15 10.87
N LEU A 57 -1.10 18.88 11.67
CA LEU A 57 -2.41 19.50 11.48
C LEU A 57 -2.36 21.02 11.68
N ASN A 58 -3.06 21.73 10.80
CA ASN A 58 -3.21 23.19 10.85
C ASN A 58 -4.62 23.60 10.42
N LEU A 59 -4.91 24.91 10.41
CA LEU A 59 -6.26 25.41 10.05
C LEU A 59 -6.68 25.13 8.60
N GLY A 60 -5.75 24.83 7.72
CA GLY A 60 -6.01 24.46 6.33
C GLY A 60 -6.19 22.95 6.11
N THR A 61 -5.95 22.13 7.13
CA THR A 61 -6.07 20.67 7.00
C THR A 61 -7.52 20.26 6.78
N THR A 62 -7.76 19.51 5.73
CA THR A 62 -9.08 18.98 5.36
C THR A 62 -9.11 17.46 5.36
N ALA A 63 -10.28 16.83 5.23
CA ALA A 63 -10.41 15.38 5.17
C ALA A 63 -9.54 14.71 4.09
N PRO A 64 -9.41 15.26 2.85
CA PRO A 64 -8.47 14.74 1.86
C PRO A 64 -7.00 14.77 2.28
N HIS A 65 -6.55 15.79 3.03
CA HIS A 65 -5.19 15.85 3.56
C HIS A 65 -4.94 14.73 4.58
N ILE A 66 -5.88 14.54 5.50
CA ILE A 66 -5.83 13.44 6.49
C ILE A 66 -5.82 12.08 5.78
N PHE A 67 -6.69 11.89 4.78
CA PHE A 67 -6.72 10.66 3.98
C PHE A 67 -5.39 10.41 3.26
N LYS A 68 -4.81 11.46 2.63
CA LYS A 68 -3.49 11.39 2.00
C LYS A 68 -2.41 10.93 2.99
N ALA A 69 -2.36 11.53 4.19
CA ALA A 69 -1.39 11.14 5.22
C ALA A 69 -1.51 9.66 5.62
N TRP A 70 -2.73 9.12 5.76
CA TRP A 70 -2.95 7.70 6.04
C TRP A 70 -2.55 6.78 4.89
N VAL A 71 -2.83 7.18 3.64
CA VAL A 71 -2.36 6.43 2.45
C VAL A 71 -0.84 6.39 2.40
N GLU A 72 -0.18 7.53 2.61
CA GLU A 72 1.28 7.62 2.64
C GLU A 72 1.87 6.76 3.77
N ALA A 73 1.30 6.83 4.98
CA ALA A 73 1.73 6.01 6.11
C ALA A 73 1.68 4.51 5.79
N THR A 74 0.59 4.04 5.17
CA THR A 74 0.46 2.64 4.72
C THR A 74 1.54 2.29 3.69
N CYS A 75 1.85 3.20 2.76
CA CYS A 75 2.92 3.00 1.79
C CYS A 75 4.30 2.98 2.45
N PHE A 76 4.54 3.84 3.45
CA PHE A 76 5.79 3.84 4.23
C PHE A 76 5.94 2.57 5.08
N GLY A 77 4.86 2.08 5.67
CA GLY A 77 4.86 0.78 6.36
C GLY A 77 5.24 -0.38 5.43
N ALA A 78 4.67 -0.41 4.22
CA ALA A 78 5.05 -1.39 3.21
C ALA A 78 6.51 -1.24 2.76
N LYS A 79 7.00 0.02 2.62
CA LYS A 79 8.41 0.29 2.33
C LYS A 79 9.33 -0.22 3.43
N ALA A 80 8.99 -0.05 4.69
CA ALA A 80 9.77 -0.58 5.81
C ALA A 80 9.94 -2.11 5.73
N ILE A 81 8.90 -2.81 5.30
CA ILE A 81 8.98 -4.27 5.07
C ILE A 81 9.94 -4.60 3.91
N ALA A 82 9.82 -3.89 2.79
CA ALA A 82 10.71 -4.10 1.64
C ALA A 82 12.17 -3.79 1.98
N ASP A 83 12.41 -2.68 2.70
CA ASP A 83 13.75 -2.29 3.15
C ASP A 83 14.35 -3.34 4.10
N ARG A 84 13.52 -3.99 4.94
CA ARG A 84 13.97 -5.10 5.79
C ARG A 84 14.45 -6.29 4.95
N PHE A 85 13.70 -6.70 3.92
CA PHE A 85 14.15 -7.75 3.00
C PHE A 85 15.48 -7.39 2.35
N VAL A 86 15.63 -6.16 1.88
CA VAL A 86 16.88 -5.71 1.25
C VAL A 86 18.03 -5.70 2.26
N SER A 87 17.82 -5.27 3.50
CA SER A 87 18.86 -5.28 4.55
C SER A 87 19.30 -6.69 4.96
N GLU A 88 18.42 -7.69 4.80
CA GLU A 88 18.72 -9.11 5.00
C GLU A 88 19.32 -9.79 3.74
N GLY A 89 19.65 -9.01 2.71
CA GLY A 89 20.28 -9.50 1.47
C GLY A 89 19.32 -10.06 0.43
N ILE A 90 18.02 -9.90 0.59
CA ILE A 90 17.01 -10.34 -0.37
C ILE A 90 16.67 -9.20 -1.32
N PRO A 91 17.02 -9.27 -2.63
CA PRO A 91 16.75 -8.20 -3.56
C PRO A 91 15.24 -8.12 -3.88
N VAL A 92 14.66 -6.94 -3.69
CA VAL A 92 13.28 -6.63 -4.13
C VAL A 92 13.37 -5.80 -5.42
N LYS A 93 12.84 -6.33 -6.54
CA LYS A 93 12.94 -5.69 -7.87
C LYS A 93 11.63 -5.07 -8.36
N GLY A 94 10.54 -5.29 -7.67
CA GLY A 94 9.21 -4.80 -8.01
C GLY A 94 8.16 -5.42 -7.11
N LEU A 95 6.94 -4.93 -7.22
CA LEU A 95 5.81 -5.40 -6.43
C LEU A 95 4.70 -5.93 -7.34
N ILE A 96 3.95 -6.90 -6.81
CA ILE A 96 2.72 -7.37 -7.41
C ILE A 96 1.57 -7.03 -6.46
N GLY A 97 0.69 -6.14 -6.90
CA GLY A 97 -0.52 -5.78 -6.17
C GLY A 97 -1.62 -6.81 -6.39
N LEU A 98 -2.21 -7.27 -5.29
CA LEU A 98 -3.27 -8.26 -5.26
C LEU A 98 -4.49 -7.71 -4.53
N GLY A 99 -5.69 -8.20 -4.89
CA GLY A 99 -6.93 -7.93 -4.17
C GLY A 99 -7.58 -6.59 -4.51
N GLY A 100 -8.64 -6.28 -3.77
CA GLY A 100 -9.56 -5.20 -4.11
C GLY A 100 -8.97 -3.81 -4.09
N VAL A 101 -8.10 -3.49 -3.12
CA VAL A 101 -7.46 -2.16 -3.03
C VAL A 101 -6.56 -1.92 -4.23
N ALA A 102 -5.75 -2.91 -4.62
CA ALA A 102 -4.86 -2.81 -5.76
C ALA A 102 -5.62 -2.56 -7.08
N LYS A 103 -6.80 -3.15 -7.23
CA LYS A 103 -7.64 -2.97 -8.43
C LYS A 103 -8.46 -1.69 -8.45
N LYS A 104 -8.93 -1.24 -7.28
CA LYS A 104 -9.93 -0.16 -7.17
C LYS A 104 -9.34 1.21 -6.86
N SER A 105 -8.07 1.30 -6.48
CA SER A 105 -7.47 2.57 -6.06
C SER A 105 -6.17 2.89 -6.79
N PRO A 106 -6.26 3.45 -8.03
CA PRO A 106 -5.08 3.90 -8.78
C PRO A 106 -4.21 4.89 -8.00
N TYR A 107 -4.83 5.77 -7.21
CA TYR A 107 -4.13 6.73 -6.37
C TYR A 107 -3.20 6.04 -5.37
N ILE A 108 -3.70 5.04 -4.63
CA ILE A 108 -2.88 4.29 -3.66
C ILE A 108 -1.74 3.55 -4.36
N MET A 109 -2.01 2.94 -5.53
CA MET A 109 -0.98 2.19 -6.27
C MET A 109 0.09 3.10 -6.85
N GLN A 110 -0.27 4.29 -7.33
CA GLN A 110 0.72 5.28 -7.79
C GLN A 110 1.55 5.81 -6.63
N THR A 111 0.93 6.17 -5.49
CA THR A 111 1.64 6.57 -4.27
C THR A 111 2.61 5.48 -3.81
N MET A 112 2.18 4.23 -3.83
CA MET A 112 3.04 3.09 -3.47
C MET A 112 4.23 2.95 -4.43
N ALA A 113 4.02 3.09 -5.74
CA ALA A 113 5.11 3.05 -6.73
C ALA A 113 6.13 4.17 -6.50
N ASP A 114 5.65 5.38 -6.20
CA ASP A 114 6.48 6.56 -5.93
C ASP A 114 7.30 6.38 -4.63
N VAL A 115 6.66 5.94 -3.54
CA VAL A 115 7.28 5.68 -2.24
C VAL A 115 8.33 4.56 -2.33
N MET A 116 8.01 3.49 -3.03
CA MET A 116 8.91 2.33 -3.21
C MET A 116 10.04 2.62 -4.21
N ASN A 117 9.87 3.63 -5.06
CA ASN A 117 10.75 3.89 -6.22
C ASN A 117 10.94 2.62 -7.07
N MET A 118 9.88 1.86 -7.29
CA MET A 118 9.92 0.66 -8.13
C MET A 118 8.57 0.39 -8.78
N PRO A 119 8.54 -0.35 -9.92
CA PRO A 119 7.29 -0.65 -10.60
C PRO A 119 6.39 -1.57 -9.77
N ILE A 120 5.08 -1.36 -9.90
CA ILE A 120 4.04 -2.21 -9.32
C ILE A 120 3.17 -2.73 -10.47
N ARG A 121 2.96 -4.05 -10.53
CA ARG A 121 2.04 -4.70 -11.45
C ARG A 121 0.81 -5.20 -10.71
N ILE A 122 -0.37 -5.00 -11.28
CA ILE A 122 -1.63 -5.42 -10.69
C ILE A 122 -2.08 -6.72 -11.34
N HIS A 123 -2.20 -7.76 -10.55
CA HIS A 123 -2.59 -9.08 -11.02
C HIS A 123 -4.06 -9.13 -11.45
N LYS A 124 -4.35 -9.81 -12.57
CA LYS A 124 -5.72 -9.94 -13.12
C LYS A 124 -6.68 -10.71 -12.22
N SER A 125 -6.21 -11.78 -11.60
CA SER A 125 -7.09 -12.66 -10.81
C SER A 125 -7.65 -11.95 -9.58
N GLU A 126 -8.94 -12.11 -9.35
CA GLU A 126 -9.60 -11.73 -8.10
C GLU A 126 -9.43 -12.81 -7.02
N GLN A 127 -9.16 -14.06 -7.43
CA GLN A 127 -9.00 -15.22 -6.57
C GLN A 127 -7.55 -15.70 -6.53
N THR A 128 -6.62 -14.79 -6.28
CA THR A 128 -5.17 -15.04 -6.38
C THR A 128 -4.71 -16.15 -5.42
N CYS A 129 -5.24 -16.18 -4.20
CA CYS A 129 -4.92 -17.23 -3.23
C CYS A 129 -5.39 -18.62 -3.69
N ALA A 130 -6.61 -18.70 -4.23
CA ALA A 130 -7.15 -19.95 -4.75
C ALA A 130 -6.38 -20.42 -5.99
N ALA A 131 -6.01 -19.49 -6.89
CA ALA A 131 -5.19 -19.80 -8.05
C ALA A 131 -3.80 -20.33 -7.63
N GLY A 132 -3.15 -19.70 -6.66
CA GLY A 132 -1.87 -20.16 -6.11
C GLY A 132 -1.98 -21.56 -5.48
N ALA A 133 -3.03 -21.81 -4.69
CA ALA A 133 -3.28 -23.14 -4.11
C ALA A 133 -3.48 -24.20 -5.20
N ALA A 134 -4.21 -23.87 -6.29
CA ALA A 134 -4.39 -24.76 -7.42
C ALA A 134 -3.07 -25.07 -8.16
N MET A 135 -2.19 -24.08 -8.31
CA MET A 135 -0.86 -24.27 -8.93
C MET A 135 0.01 -25.24 -8.10
N PHE A 136 0.02 -25.06 -6.76
CA PHE A 136 0.73 -25.99 -5.87
C PHE A 136 0.13 -27.39 -5.90
N ALA A 137 -1.21 -27.53 -5.89
CA ALA A 137 -1.89 -28.81 -5.98
C ALA A 137 -1.57 -29.53 -7.30
N ALA A 138 -1.59 -28.82 -8.42
CA ALA A 138 -1.24 -29.38 -9.73
C ALA A 138 0.23 -29.85 -9.79
N THR A 139 1.13 -29.12 -9.15
CA THR A 139 2.54 -29.52 -9.02
C THR A 139 2.68 -30.77 -8.13
N ALA A 140 2.01 -30.80 -6.98
CA ALA A 140 2.04 -31.95 -6.06
C ALA A 140 1.42 -33.21 -6.70
N ALA A 141 0.44 -33.06 -7.57
CA ALA A 141 -0.16 -34.14 -8.35
C ALA A 141 0.70 -34.61 -9.54
N GLY A 142 1.85 -33.99 -9.79
CA GLY A 142 2.75 -34.33 -10.90
C GLY A 142 2.28 -33.86 -12.28
N ILE A 143 1.27 -32.97 -12.34
CA ILE A 143 0.80 -32.36 -13.61
C ILE A 143 1.88 -31.43 -14.17
N TYR A 144 2.57 -30.70 -13.30
CA TYR A 144 3.72 -29.88 -13.61
C TYR A 144 4.93 -30.32 -12.82
N SER A 145 6.13 -30.27 -13.41
CA SER A 145 7.37 -30.72 -12.76
C SER A 145 7.79 -29.79 -11.61
N LYS A 146 7.42 -28.51 -11.70
CA LYS A 146 7.70 -27.47 -10.69
C LYS A 146 6.64 -26.39 -10.74
N VAL A 147 6.54 -25.61 -9.66
CA VAL A 147 5.51 -24.58 -9.51
C VAL A 147 5.62 -23.47 -10.56
N GLU A 148 6.82 -23.14 -11.04
CA GLU A 148 7.03 -22.13 -12.08
C GLU A 148 6.39 -22.53 -13.41
N ASP A 149 6.38 -23.84 -13.74
CA ASP A 149 5.69 -24.33 -14.95
C ASP A 149 4.16 -24.18 -14.79
N ALA A 150 3.62 -24.48 -13.60
CA ALA A 150 2.23 -24.24 -13.28
C ALA A 150 1.86 -22.75 -13.33
N MET A 151 2.75 -21.87 -12.81
CA MET A 151 2.55 -20.40 -12.86
C MET A 151 2.51 -19.89 -14.32
N ASN A 152 3.37 -20.39 -15.18
CA ASN A 152 3.41 -20.02 -16.59
C ASN A 152 2.15 -20.48 -17.34
N ALA A 153 1.65 -21.68 -17.03
CA ALA A 153 0.49 -22.28 -17.72
C ALA A 153 -0.87 -21.76 -17.16
N MET A 154 -0.97 -21.52 -15.88
CA MET A 154 -2.22 -21.15 -15.18
C MET A 154 -2.30 -19.67 -14.81
N GLY A 155 -1.21 -18.91 -14.96
CA GLY A 155 -1.15 -17.50 -14.64
C GLY A 155 -2.00 -16.66 -15.59
N GLN A 156 -2.72 -15.67 -15.03
CA GLN A 156 -3.64 -14.82 -15.79
C GLN A 156 -3.02 -13.50 -16.27
N GLY A 157 -1.77 -13.20 -15.87
CA GLY A 157 -1.08 -11.95 -16.21
C GLY A 157 -1.52 -10.75 -15.37
N PHE A 158 -1.31 -9.54 -15.92
CA PHE A 158 -1.50 -8.27 -15.22
C PHE A 158 -2.52 -7.38 -15.93
N ASP A 159 -3.29 -6.58 -15.16
CA ASP A 159 -4.29 -5.63 -15.66
C ASP A 159 -3.70 -4.23 -15.82
N ALA A 160 -2.79 -3.84 -14.94
CA ALA A 160 -2.21 -2.51 -14.90
C ALA A 160 -0.77 -2.55 -14.39
N GLU A 161 -0.01 -1.53 -14.74
CA GLU A 161 1.33 -1.29 -14.22
C GLU A 161 1.45 0.18 -13.80
N TYR A 162 2.07 0.43 -12.65
CA TYR A 162 2.38 1.75 -12.12
C TYR A 162 3.89 1.90 -12.04
N TYR A 163 4.39 2.97 -12.62
CA TYR A 163 5.81 3.33 -12.57
C TYR A 163 6.02 4.54 -11.67
N PRO A 164 7.14 4.60 -10.93
CA PRO A 164 7.43 5.72 -10.05
C PRO A 164 7.56 7.03 -10.83
N ASN A 165 6.89 8.08 -10.32
CA ASN A 165 7.10 9.44 -10.79
C ASN A 165 8.38 10.00 -10.15
N LYS A 166 9.43 10.16 -10.94
CA LYS A 166 10.74 10.62 -10.45
C LYS A 166 10.71 11.96 -9.72
N ALA A 167 9.76 12.83 -10.04
CA ALA A 167 9.59 14.11 -9.35
C ALA A 167 9.15 13.91 -7.89
N ASN A 168 8.35 12.89 -7.61
CA ASN A 168 7.82 12.60 -6.27
C ASN A 168 8.79 11.77 -5.42
N VAL A 169 9.58 10.89 -6.05
CA VAL A 169 10.46 9.93 -5.36
C VAL A 169 11.38 10.61 -4.34
N ALA A 170 12.04 11.71 -4.73
CA ALA A 170 12.96 12.41 -3.84
C ALA A 170 12.25 13.00 -2.61
N LEU A 171 11.03 13.49 -2.79
CA LEU A 171 10.22 14.05 -1.72
C LEU A 171 9.67 12.97 -0.81
N TYR A 172 9.16 11.86 -1.37
CA TYR A 172 8.75 10.71 -0.58
C TYR A 172 9.90 10.08 0.20
N ALA A 173 11.13 10.10 -0.31
CA ALA A 173 12.30 9.64 0.44
C ALA A 173 12.50 10.47 1.72
N LYS A 174 12.37 11.81 1.64
CA LYS A 174 12.47 12.70 2.82
C LYS A 174 11.32 12.46 3.80
N ARG A 175 10.08 12.36 3.30
CA ARG A 175 8.90 12.08 4.14
C ARG A 175 8.98 10.71 4.81
N TYR A 176 9.59 9.73 4.17
CA TYR A 176 9.86 8.43 4.78
C TYR A 176 10.86 8.52 5.96
N GLU A 177 11.88 9.37 5.86
CA GLU A 177 12.75 9.63 7.02
C GLU A 177 11.99 10.30 8.18
N GLN A 178 11.07 11.23 7.88
CA GLN A 178 10.19 11.84 8.88
C GLN A 178 9.25 10.78 9.51
N TYR A 179 8.67 9.88 8.70
CA TYR A 179 7.87 8.75 9.19
C TYR A 179 8.66 7.87 10.16
N LYS A 180 9.89 7.51 9.81
CA LYS A 180 10.77 6.74 10.71
C LYS A 180 11.12 7.49 12.00
N ALA A 181 11.33 8.81 11.91
CA ALA A 181 11.61 9.64 13.08
C ALA A 181 10.40 9.73 14.02
N LEU A 182 9.20 9.92 13.47
CA LEU A 182 7.95 9.92 14.23
C LEU A 182 7.70 8.55 14.88
N GLY A 183 7.96 7.46 14.16
CA GLY A 183 7.86 6.10 14.70
C GLY A 183 8.76 5.88 15.91
N ARG A 184 10.04 6.28 15.82
CA ARG A 184 10.97 6.21 16.96
C ARG A 184 10.52 7.06 18.17
N PHE A 185 9.93 8.21 17.92
CA PHE A 185 9.38 9.07 18.99
C PHE A 185 8.20 8.38 19.71
N ILE A 186 7.35 7.67 18.99
CA ILE A 186 6.22 6.94 19.58
C ILE A 186 6.69 5.71 20.38
N GLU A 187 7.83 5.14 20.02
CA GLU A 187 8.45 4.00 20.73
C GLU A 187 9.15 4.39 22.04
N SER A 188 9.56 5.66 22.19
CA SER A 188 10.31 6.15 23.35
C SER A 188 9.40 6.42 24.54
#